data_01f555f248bf5b415bf8167e581722f2
#
_entry.id   01f555f248bf5b415bf8167e581722f2
#
_cell.length_a   1.000
_cell.length_b   1.000
_cell.length_c   1.000
_cell.angle_alpha   90.00
_cell.angle_beta   90.00
_cell.angle_gamma   90.00
#
_symmetry.space_group_name_H-M   'P 1'
#
loop_
_entity.id
_entity.type
_entity.pdbx_description
1 polymer ?
#
loop_
_entity_poly.entity_id
_entity_poly.type
_entity_poly.pdbx_seq_one_letter_code
_entity_poly.pdbx_strand_id
1 'polypeptide(L)'
;MDPSGNFEEGYGTTGWCVQDCDTLEIVECGDISARDFKSRTEYHQAHIRLIQQMRLKYKPLKVLSIEDYVLYPNRSREQSLSKMETPRLLGVLEYWCMTAHMEYFTRNAVTAKKRWTDEILVRKHILESKGDKLFAAGRITNDHIRDSIRHATHFSVFENGGR
;
A
#
# COMPACT_ATOMS: atom_id res chain seq x y z
N MET A 1 -0.56 2.09 0.84
CA MET A 1 -0.81 0.65 0.64
C MET A 1 -0.57 0.30 -0.82
N ASP A 2 0.08 -0.84 -1.09
CA ASP A 2 0.34 -1.42 -2.43
C ASP A 2 -0.46 -2.73 -2.54
N PRO A 3 -1.75 -2.67 -2.94
CA PRO A 3 -2.63 -3.83 -2.89
C PRO A 3 -2.39 -4.79 -4.05
N SER A 4 -2.34 -6.09 -3.76
CA SER A 4 -2.37 -7.17 -4.75
C SER A 4 -3.56 -8.09 -4.51
N GLY A 5 -4.45 -8.16 -5.49
CA GLY A 5 -5.65 -8.99 -5.44
C GLY A 5 -5.45 -10.46 -5.83
N ASN A 6 -4.28 -10.86 -6.30
CA ASN A 6 -3.99 -12.18 -6.90
C ASN A 6 -4.14 -13.34 -5.90
N PHE A 7 -5.37 -13.56 -5.44
CA PHE A 7 -5.70 -14.57 -4.44
C PHE A 7 -5.65 -15.99 -5.03
N GLU A 8 -6.26 -16.23 -6.19
CA GLU A 8 -6.41 -17.58 -6.75
C GLU A 8 -5.07 -18.23 -7.12
N GLU A 9 -4.10 -17.42 -7.50
CA GLU A 9 -2.74 -17.89 -7.81
C GLU A 9 -1.87 -18.04 -6.56
N GLY A 10 -2.35 -17.59 -5.40
CA GLY A 10 -1.62 -17.61 -4.11
C GLY A 10 -0.41 -16.67 -4.06
N TYR A 11 -0.25 -15.77 -5.03
CA TYR A 11 0.88 -14.84 -5.11
C TYR A 11 0.55 -13.42 -4.63
N GLY A 12 -0.72 -13.15 -4.29
CA GLY A 12 -1.12 -11.84 -3.82
C GLY A 12 -0.40 -11.47 -2.52
N THR A 13 0.35 -10.38 -2.57
CA THR A 13 0.99 -9.79 -1.38
C THR A 13 0.71 -8.30 -1.40
N THR A 14 -0.01 -7.82 -0.38
CA THR A 14 -0.27 -6.40 -0.19
C THR A 14 0.70 -5.84 0.82
N GLY A 15 1.54 -4.89 0.40
CA GLY A 15 2.35 -4.10 1.31
C GLY A 15 1.56 -2.92 1.91
N TRP A 16 1.81 -2.61 3.16
CA TRP A 16 1.20 -1.47 3.83
C TRP A 16 2.16 -0.78 4.79
N CYS A 17 1.92 0.50 5.04
CA CYS A 17 2.59 1.26 6.09
C CYS A 17 1.66 2.33 6.66
N VAL A 18 1.94 2.74 7.88
CA VAL A 18 1.42 3.95 8.51
C VAL A 18 2.56 4.94 8.61
N GLN A 19 2.37 6.13 8.08
CA GLN A 19 3.36 7.19 8.05
C GLN A 19 2.80 8.45 8.73
N ASP A 20 3.61 9.09 9.54
CA ASP A 20 3.36 10.45 10.00
C ASP A 20 3.62 11.42 8.84
N CYS A 21 2.61 12.23 8.49
CA CYS A 21 2.70 13.11 7.32
C CYS A 21 3.63 14.32 7.53
N ASP A 22 3.87 14.73 8.76
CA ASP A 22 4.66 15.91 9.07
C ASP A 22 6.15 15.56 9.19
N THR A 23 6.46 14.43 9.84
CA THR A 23 7.84 13.97 10.06
C THR A 23 8.34 13.02 8.98
N LEU A 24 7.45 12.42 8.21
CA LEU A 24 7.69 11.33 7.25
C LEU A 24 8.15 10.02 7.91
N GLU A 25 8.07 9.90 9.23
CA GLU A 25 8.43 8.70 9.96
C GLU A 25 7.45 7.56 9.64
N ILE A 26 8.00 6.36 9.38
CA ILE A 26 7.19 5.14 9.27
C ILE A 26 7.00 4.58 10.68
N VAL A 27 5.78 4.73 11.21
CA VAL A 27 5.46 4.28 12.57
C VAL A 27 5.12 2.79 12.64
N GLU A 28 4.61 2.23 11.55
CA GLU A 28 4.36 0.79 11.41
C GLU A 28 4.31 0.39 9.93
N CYS A 29 4.73 -0.82 9.63
CA CYS A 29 4.58 -1.38 8.28
C CYS A 29 4.46 -2.90 8.32
N GLY A 30 3.98 -3.48 7.23
CA GLY A 30 3.85 -4.92 7.09
C GLY A 30 3.28 -5.33 5.75
N ASP A 31 2.91 -6.58 5.67
CA ASP A 31 2.31 -7.17 4.49
C ASP A 31 1.16 -8.13 4.86
N ILE A 32 0.27 -8.36 3.90
CA ILE A 32 -0.79 -9.35 3.95
C ILE A 32 -0.58 -10.29 2.77
N SER A 33 -0.39 -11.57 3.04
CA SER A 33 -0.23 -12.58 1.99
C SER A 33 -1.53 -13.34 1.73
N ALA A 34 -1.89 -13.52 0.45
CA ALA A 34 -3.06 -14.31 0.06
C ALA A 34 -2.98 -15.76 0.55
N ARG A 35 -1.76 -16.29 0.74
CA ARG A 35 -1.52 -17.66 1.23
C ARG A 35 -2.02 -17.91 2.66
N ASP A 36 -2.22 -16.85 3.44
CA ASP A 36 -2.64 -16.96 4.84
C ASP A 36 -4.16 -17.13 4.99
N PHE A 37 -4.91 -17.13 3.87
CA PHE A 37 -6.37 -17.14 3.87
C PHE A 37 -6.93 -18.29 3.02
N LYS A 38 -8.08 -18.81 3.46
CA LYS A 38 -8.77 -19.92 2.79
C LYS A 38 -9.67 -19.45 1.64
N SER A 39 -10.04 -18.19 1.63
CA SER A 39 -10.93 -17.63 0.60
C SER A 39 -10.57 -16.18 0.27
N ARG A 40 -10.95 -15.75 -0.95
CA ARG A 40 -10.84 -14.36 -1.38
C ARG A 40 -11.58 -13.41 -0.44
N THR A 41 -12.74 -13.83 0.05
CA THR A 41 -13.53 -13.03 1.00
C THR A 41 -12.75 -12.80 2.29
N GLU A 42 -12.14 -13.83 2.87
CA GLU A 42 -11.30 -13.68 4.06
C GLU A 42 -10.09 -12.76 3.82
N TYR A 43 -9.45 -12.90 2.66
CA TYR A 43 -8.35 -12.06 2.25
C TYR A 43 -8.76 -10.58 2.13
N HIS A 44 -9.88 -10.28 1.47
CA HIS A 44 -10.42 -8.92 1.39
C HIS A 44 -10.80 -8.37 2.78
N GLN A 45 -11.44 -9.19 3.62
CA GLN A 45 -11.79 -8.81 4.99
C GLN A 45 -10.55 -8.52 5.85
N ALA A 46 -9.43 -9.21 5.61
CA ALA A 46 -8.17 -8.94 6.33
C ALA A 46 -7.66 -7.52 6.07
N HIS A 47 -7.78 -7.02 4.83
CA HIS A 47 -7.44 -5.63 4.52
C HIS A 47 -8.33 -4.63 5.27
N ILE A 48 -9.63 -4.88 5.30
CA ILE A 48 -10.58 -4.04 6.04
C ILE A 48 -10.25 -4.04 7.54
N ARG A 49 -10.02 -5.23 8.12
CA ARG A 49 -9.66 -5.35 9.54
C ARG A 49 -8.36 -4.64 9.86
N LEU A 50 -7.34 -4.75 8.99
CA LEU A 50 -6.09 -4.01 9.16
C LEU A 50 -6.34 -2.50 9.22
N ILE A 51 -7.07 -1.94 8.24
CA ILE A 51 -7.34 -0.49 8.22
C ILE A 51 -8.11 -0.06 9.47
N GLN A 52 -9.10 -0.85 9.91
CA GLN A 52 -9.86 -0.60 11.15
C GLN A 52 -8.93 -0.59 12.38
N GLN A 53 -8.03 -1.57 12.49
CA GLN A 53 -7.07 -1.65 13.58
C GLN A 53 -6.12 -0.44 13.58
N MET A 54 -5.59 -0.06 12.41
CA MET A 54 -4.71 1.10 12.30
C MET A 54 -5.46 2.39 12.65
N ARG A 55 -6.72 2.52 12.23
CA ARG A 55 -7.57 3.66 12.56
C ARG A 55 -7.88 3.80 14.04
N LEU A 56 -7.99 2.68 14.75
CA LEU A 56 -8.16 2.67 16.22
C LEU A 56 -6.84 3.01 16.95
N LYS A 57 -5.73 2.50 16.44
CA LYS A 57 -4.40 2.65 17.06
C LYS A 57 -3.80 4.04 16.84
N TYR A 58 -3.95 4.59 15.63
CA TYR A 58 -3.35 5.85 15.20
C TYR A 58 -4.44 6.89 14.92
N LYS A 59 -4.78 7.70 15.92
CA LYS A 59 -5.80 8.76 15.79
C LYS A 59 -5.12 10.13 15.70
N PRO A 60 -5.45 10.94 14.68
CA PRO A 60 -6.37 10.68 13.59
C PRO A 60 -5.69 10.02 12.38
N LEU A 61 -6.07 8.80 12.01
CA LEU A 61 -5.72 8.26 10.69
C LEU A 61 -6.68 8.86 9.66
N LYS A 62 -6.20 9.84 8.88
CA LYS A 62 -7.05 10.71 8.05
C LYS A 62 -7.32 10.13 6.67
N VAL A 63 -6.30 9.55 6.03
CA VAL A 63 -6.35 9.19 4.63
C VAL A 63 -5.76 7.80 4.37
N LEU A 64 -6.35 7.10 3.43
CA LEU A 64 -5.82 5.87 2.85
C LEU A 64 -5.29 6.15 1.45
N SER A 65 -3.96 6.23 1.31
CA SER A 65 -3.31 6.33 0.00
C SER A 65 -3.00 4.95 -0.55
N ILE A 66 -3.42 4.68 -1.80
CA ILE A 66 -3.34 3.36 -2.43
C ILE A 66 -2.72 3.48 -3.82
N GLU A 67 -1.90 2.49 -4.21
CA GLU A 67 -1.48 2.31 -5.59
C GLU A 67 -2.70 1.93 -6.44
N ASP A 68 -2.90 2.67 -7.55
CA ASP A 68 -3.97 2.43 -8.50
C ASP A 68 -3.59 1.31 -9.48
N TYR A 69 -4.61 0.58 -9.95
CA TYR A 69 -4.42 -0.44 -10.95
C TYR A 69 -4.42 0.17 -12.36
N VAL A 70 -3.37 -0.08 -13.10
CA VAL A 70 -3.21 0.42 -14.47
C VAL A 70 -3.25 -0.74 -15.46
N LEU A 71 -4.16 -0.65 -16.44
CA LEU A 71 -4.16 -1.53 -17.59
C LEU A 71 -3.06 -1.09 -18.55
N TYR A 72 -2.06 -1.94 -18.75
CA TYR A 72 -1.00 -1.68 -19.71
C TYR A 72 -1.41 -2.21 -21.09
N PRO A 73 -1.44 -1.37 -22.16
CA PRO A 73 -1.88 -1.80 -23.50
C PRO A 73 -1.13 -3.05 -24.01
N ASN A 74 0.17 -3.14 -23.71
CA ASN A 74 1.02 -4.26 -24.13
C ASN A 74 0.78 -5.56 -23.34
N ARG A 75 0.03 -5.53 -22.23
CA ARG A 75 -0.30 -6.65 -21.36
C ARG A 75 -1.81 -6.85 -21.21
N SER A 76 -2.60 -6.18 -22.02
CA SER A 76 -4.07 -6.18 -21.91
C SER A 76 -4.68 -7.58 -21.94
N ARG A 77 -4.13 -8.50 -22.75
CA ARG A 77 -4.57 -9.89 -22.82
C ARG A 77 -4.28 -10.67 -21.53
N GLU A 78 -3.06 -10.55 -20.99
CA GLU A 78 -2.66 -11.21 -19.74
C GLU A 78 -3.45 -10.65 -18.57
N GLN A 79 -3.61 -9.32 -18.52
CA GLN A 79 -4.38 -8.65 -17.48
C GLN A 79 -5.88 -8.98 -17.53
N SER A 80 -6.47 -9.13 -18.72
CA SER A 80 -7.88 -9.55 -18.85
C SER A 80 -8.09 -11.01 -18.43
N LEU A 81 -7.08 -11.86 -18.56
CA LEU A 81 -7.10 -13.24 -18.08
C LEU A 81 -6.90 -13.36 -16.57
N SER A 82 -6.35 -12.34 -15.90
CA SER A 82 -6.06 -12.31 -14.44
C SER A 82 -7.31 -12.19 -13.55
N LYS A 83 -8.52 -12.44 -14.09
CA LYS A 83 -9.80 -12.36 -13.38
C LYS A 83 -10.05 -11.01 -12.66
N MET A 84 -9.26 -9.98 -12.97
CA MET A 84 -9.39 -8.63 -12.44
C MET A 84 -9.41 -8.59 -10.88
N GLU A 85 -8.60 -9.44 -10.24
CA GLU A 85 -8.63 -9.59 -8.79
C GLU A 85 -8.15 -8.34 -8.04
N THR A 86 -7.10 -7.67 -8.54
CA THR A 86 -6.64 -6.40 -7.94
C THR A 86 -7.69 -5.30 -8.06
N PRO A 87 -8.32 -5.02 -9.21
CA PRO A 87 -9.44 -4.07 -9.29
C PRO A 87 -10.60 -4.39 -8.35
N ARG A 88 -10.91 -5.68 -8.14
CA ARG A 88 -11.96 -6.09 -7.16
C ARG A 88 -11.57 -5.72 -5.74
N LEU A 89 -10.33 -5.96 -5.33
CA LEU A 89 -9.85 -5.55 -4.01
C LEU A 89 -9.88 -4.03 -3.86
N LEU A 90 -9.45 -3.28 -4.87
CA LEU A 90 -9.52 -1.81 -4.87
C LEU A 90 -10.96 -1.31 -4.67
N GLY A 91 -11.93 -1.88 -5.40
CA GLY A 91 -13.35 -1.52 -5.23
C GLY A 91 -13.88 -1.80 -3.81
N VAL A 92 -13.43 -2.90 -3.19
CA VAL A 92 -13.78 -3.21 -1.78
C VAL A 92 -13.20 -2.16 -0.83
N LEU A 93 -11.95 -1.75 -1.02
CA LEU A 93 -11.29 -0.75 -0.19
C LEU A 93 -11.92 0.64 -0.36
N GLU A 94 -12.19 1.04 -1.58
CA GLU A 94 -12.86 2.31 -1.90
C GLU A 94 -14.26 2.38 -1.29
N TYR A 95 -15.07 1.34 -1.49
CA TYR A 95 -16.42 1.26 -0.90
C TYR A 95 -16.37 1.34 0.63
N TRP A 96 -15.41 0.64 1.24
CA TRP A 96 -15.27 0.68 2.69
C TRP A 96 -14.86 2.08 3.17
N CYS A 97 -13.90 2.75 2.51
CA CYS A 97 -13.50 4.11 2.87
C CYS A 97 -14.67 5.09 2.78
N MET A 98 -15.48 4.99 1.71
CA MET A 98 -16.67 5.80 1.52
C MET A 98 -17.67 5.61 2.67
N THR A 99 -17.97 4.37 3.06
CA THR A 99 -18.92 4.07 4.15
C THR A 99 -18.38 4.43 5.53
N ALA A 100 -17.06 4.39 5.71
CA ALA A 100 -16.39 4.75 6.96
C ALA A 100 -16.04 6.26 7.07
N HIS A 101 -16.43 7.07 6.07
CA HIS A 101 -16.07 8.50 5.98
C HIS A 101 -14.55 8.72 6.14
N MET A 102 -13.76 7.89 5.47
CA MET A 102 -12.31 7.99 5.41
C MET A 102 -11.88 8.49 4.03
N GLU A 103 -10.99 9.45 3.98
CA GLU A 103 -10.46 9.90 2.70
C GLU A 103 -9.70 8.79 2.00
N TYR A 104 -9.95 8.65 0.71
CA TYR A 104 -9.36 7.66 -0.16
C TYR A 104 -8.64 8.36 -1.31
N PHE A 105 -7.39 8.00 -1.52
CA PHE A 105 -6.56 8.61 -2.53
C PHE A 105 -5.84 7.54 -3.35
N THR A 106 -6.03 7.55 -4.67
CA THR A 106 -5.37 6.60 -5.58
C THR A 106 -4.31 7.29 -6.43
N ARG A 107 -3.25 6.56 -6.72
CA ARG A 107 -2.16 7.06 -7.55
C ARG A 107 -1.50 5.96 -8.35
N ASN A 108 -1.13 6.29 -9.59
CA ASN A 108 -0.32 5.44 -10.45
C ASN A 108 1.06 5.18 -9.82
N ALA A 109 1.47 3.91 -9.83
CA ALA A 109 2.76 3.42 -9.34
C ALA A 109 3.96 4.18 -9.90
N VAL A 110 3.96 4.47 -11.18
CA VAL A 110 5.11 5.03 -11.91
C VAL A 110 5.59 6.34 -11.29
N THR A 111 4.66 7.20 -10.86
CA THR A 111 5.01 8.53 -10.32
C THR A 111 5.74 8.43 -8.98
N ALA A 112 5.25 7.59 -8.07
CA ALA A 112 5.86 7.41 -6.76
C ALA A 112 7.21 6.66 -6.87
N LYS A 113 7.25 5.56 -7.63
CA LYS A 113 8.46 4.72 -7.80
C LYS A 113 9.63 5.46 -8.45
N LYS A 114 9.36 6.31 -9.46
CA LYS A 114 10.42 7.11 -10.11
C LYS A 114 11.01 8.17 -9.18
N ARG A 115 10.20 8.73 -8.29
CA ARG A 115 10.63 9.82 -7.43
C ARG A 115 11.25 9.35 -6.12
N TRP A 116 10.78 8.24 -5.57
CA TRP A 116 11.20 7.70 -4.29
C TRP A 116 11.92 6.36 -4.46
N THR A 117 13.17 6.41 -4.99
CA THR A 117 14.02 5.21 -5.05
C THR A 117 14.46 4.82 -3.63
N ASP A 118 14.92 3.57 -3.46
CA ASP A 118 15.39 3.09 -2.17
C ASP A 118 16.53 3.96 -1.63
N GLU A 119 17.45 4.42 -2.51
CA GLU A 119 18.56 5.30 -2.13
C GLU A 119 18.08 6.67 -1.63
N ILE A 120 17.00 7.20 -2.24
CA ILE A 120 16.41 8.47 -1.80
C ILE A 120 15.72 8.29 -0.44
N LEU A 121 14.99 7.20 -0.25
CA LEU A 121 14.33 6.90 1.02
C LEU A 121 15.34 6.68 2.16
N VAL A 122 16.45 6.00 1.90
CA VAL A 122 17.55 5.83 2.87
C VAL A 122 18.21 7.18 3.17
N ARG A 123 18.54 7.98 2.15
CA ARG A 123 19.14 9.31 2.34
C ARG A 123 18.23 10.28 3.12
N LYS A 124 16.92 10.09 3.04
CA LYS A 124 15.93 10.86 3.79
C LYS A 124 15.61 10.27 5.18
N HIS A 125 16.30 9.22 5.59
CA HIS A 125 16.08 8.49 6.84
C HIS A 125 14.66 7.91 7.02
N ILE A 126 13.94 7.68 5.90
CA ILE A 126 12.64 7.00 5.89
C ILE A 126 12.84 5.49 5.93
N LEU A 127 13.90 5.00 5.28
CA LEU A 127 14.38 3.62 5.40
C LEU A 127 15.76 3.60 6.06
N GLU A 128 16.05 2.53 6.78
CA GLU A 128 17.39 2.21 7.28
C GLU A 128 18.01 1.13 6.41
N SER A 129 19.31 1.27 6.10
CA SER A 129 20.09 0.24 5.40
C SER A 129 21.03 -0.44 6.39
N LYS A 130 20.97 -1.78 6.44
CA LYS A 130 21.89 -2.61 7.26
C LYS A 130 22.38 -3.78 6.40
N GLY A 131 23.58 -3.64 5.86
CA GLY A 131 24.11 -4.53 4.83
C GLY A 131 23.31 -4.44 3.54
N ASP A 132 22.83 -5.54 3.02
CA ASP A 132 21.99 -5.68 1.83
C ASP A 132 20.47 -5.57 2.11
N LYS A 133 20.09 -5.33 3.37
CA LYS A 133 18.68 -5.29 3.80
C LYS A 133 18.22 -3.88 4.12
N LEU A 134 16.97 -3.59 3.79
CA LEU A 134 16.30 -2.34 4.11
C LEU A 134 15.23 -2.56 5.20
N PHE A 135 15.15 -1.61 6.12
CA PHE A 135 14.26 -1.66 7.28
C PHE A 135 13.40 -0.41 7.34
N ALA A 136 12.18 -0.57 7.86
CA ALA A 136 11.31 0.52 8.27
C ALA A 136 10.59 0.10 9.56
N ALA A 137 10.43 1.03 10.51
CA ALA A 137 9.82 0.76 11.82
C ALA A 137 10.40 -0.50 12.51
N GLY A 138 11.72 -0.72 12.40
CA GLY A 138 12.41 -1.88 12.99
C GLY A 138 12.20 -3.21 12.25
N ARG A 139 11.47 -3.25 11.14
CA ARG A 139 11.14 -4.46 10.37
C ARG A 139 11.89 -4.49 9.03
N ILE A 140 12.33 -5.67 8.60
CA ILE A 140 12.85 -5.90 7.23
C ILE A 140 11.70 -5.66 6.25
N THR A 141 11.98 -4.88 5.19
CA THR A 141 11.00 -4.57 4.14
C THR A 141 11.19 -5.48 2.93
N ASN A 142 10.07 -5.92 2.34
CA ASN A 142 10.02 -6.48 0.99
C ASN A 142 9.62 -5.40 -0.03
N ASP A 143 9.56 -5.73 -1.32
CA ASP A 143 9.23 -4.79 -2.39
C ASP A 143 7.86 -4.14 -2.19
N HIS A 144 6.84 -4.91 -1.81
CA HIS A 144 5.49 -4.41 -1.58
C HIS A 144 5.40 -3.42 -0.41
N ILE A 145 6.12 -3.70 0.68
CA ILE A 145 6.22 -2.75 1.81
C ILE A 145 6.89 -1.46 1.34
N ARG A 146 8.01 -1.55 0.59
CA ARG A 146 8.69 -0.35 0.07
C ARG A 146 7.82 0.43 -0.90
N ASP A 147 7.07 -0.24 -1.75
CA ASP A 147 6.13 0.43 -2.65
C ASP A 147 5.03 1.16 -1.87
N SER A 148 4.48 0.56 -0.83
CA SER A 148 3.53 1.25 0.05
C SER A 148 4.14 2.49 0.72
N ILE A 149 5.41 2.43 1.13
CA ILE A 149 6.16 3.57 1.71
C ILE A 149 6.36 4.67 0.66
N ARG A 150 6.71 4.33 -0.58
CA ARG A 150 6.83 5.29 -1.69
C ARG A 150 5.54 6.06 -1.93
N HIS A 151 4.40 5.36 -1.92
CA HIS A 151 3.08 5.98 -2.08
C HIS A 151 2.71 6.88 -0.92
N ALA A 152 2.93 6.45 0.32
CA ALA A 152 2.68 7.25 1.51
C ALA A 152 3.56 8.50 1.53
N THR A 153 4.86 8.37 1.28
CA THR A 153 5.80 9.49 1.25
C THR A 153 5.46 10.49 0.13
N HIS A 154 5.06 9.99 -1.03
CA HIS A 154 4.64 10.87 -2.11
C HIS A 154 3.40 11.67 -1.72
N PHE A 155 2.40 11.02 -1.12
CA PHE A 155 1.21 11.70 -0.61
C PHE A 155 1.57 12.76 0.43
N SER A 156 2.35 12.41 1.44
CA SER A 156 2.72 13.31 2.53
C SER A 156 3.43 14.58 2.03
N VAL A 157 4.31 14.44 1.02
CA VAL A 157 5.12 15.57 0.53
C VAL A 157 4.36 16.46 -0.47
N PHE A 158 3.50 15.90 -1.31
CA PHE A 158 2.95 16.64 -2.46
C PHE A 158 1.45 16.88 -2.39
N GLU A 159 0.72 16.08 -1.63
CA GLU A 159 -0.74 16.13 -1.62
C GLU A 159 -1.29 16.62 -0.27
N ASN A 160 -0.60 16.34 0.82
CA ASN A 160 -1.02 16.76 2.17
C ASN A 160 -0.82 18.27 2.39
N GLY A 161 0.14 18.90 1.71
CA GLY A 161 0.49 20.32 1.86
C GLY A 161 -0.44 21.30 1.13
N GLY A 162 -1.45 20.85 0.41
CA GLY A 162 -2.42 21.66 -0.33
C GLY A 162 -3.73 21.94 0.41
N ARG A 163 -3.81 21.66 1.70
CA ARG A 163 -5.02 21.83 2.51
C ARG A 163 -4.80 22.72 3.72
#